data_30e67470f98bcbae50be09c630af8665
#
_entry.id   30e67470f98bcbae50be09c630af8665
#
_cell.length_a   1.000
_cell.length_b   1.000
_cell.length_c   1.000
_cell.angle_alpha   90.00
_cell.angle_beta   90.00
_cell.angle_gamma   90.00
#
_symmetry.space_group_name_H-M   'P 1'
#
loop_
_entity.id
_entity.type
_entity.pdbx_description
1 polymer ?
#
loop_
_entity_poly.entity_id
_entity_poly.type
_entity_poly.pdbx_seq_one_letter_code
_entity_poly.pdbx_strand_id
1 'polypeptide(L)'
;IGDWLRAQGVSSAIVLSSIWCRCQRTAEELKYGPVQIEPALASFFDEPLKAKKLNQQLQQRIANALPNKKNQALILVTHHVNIREFVGKDIGSGDMILAQVNAKGQMISFRHYPSP
;
A
#
# COMPACT_ATOMS: atom_id res chain seq x y z
N ILE A 1 -5.17 -8.45 10.78
CA ILE A 1 -5.33 -8.11 9.34
C ILE A 1 -4.82 -9.24 8.46
N GLY A 2 -3.65 -9.81 8.77
CA GLY A 2 -3.11 -10.92 7.99
C GLY A 2 -4.04 -12.12 7.92
N ASP A 3 -4.63 -12.49 9.04
CA ASP A 3 -5.58 -13.61 9.07
C ASP A 3 -6.85 -13.31 8.27
N TRP A 4 -7.32 -12.06 8.35
CA TRP A 4 -8.48 -11.63 7.58
C TRP A 4 -8.19 -11.74 6.07
N LEU A 5 -7.00 -11.28 5.64
CA LEU A 5 -6.61 -11.37 4.24
C LEU A 5 -6.55 -12.81 3.74
N ARG A 6 -6.00 -13.73 4.55
CA ARG A 6 -5.94 -15.14 4.18
C ARG A 6 -7.33 -15.74 4.06
N ALA A 7 -8.25 -15.33 4.93
CA ALA A 7 -9.64 -15.77 4.84
C ALA A 7 -10.32 -15.25 3.56
N GLN A 8 -9.84 -14.14 2.99
CA GLN A 8 -10.33 -13.62 1.70
C GLN A 8 -9.63 -14.24 0.49
N GLY A 9 -8.74 -15.21 0.70
CA GLY A 9 -8.07 -15.89 -0.39
C GLY A 9 -6.70 -15.35 -0.76
N VAL A 10 -6.14 -14.40 0.01
CA VAL A 10 -4.80 -13.87 -0.24
C VAL A 10 -3.77 -14.79 0.40
N SER A 11 -3.32 -15.81 -0.37
CA SER A 11 -2.42 -16.83 0.14
C SER A 11 -0.95 -16.44 0.09
N SER A 12 -0.56 -15.53 -0.81
CA SER A 12 0.80 -15.03 -0.92
C SER A 12 0.78 -13.57 -1.36
N ALA A 13 1.82 -12.83 -0.99
CA ALA A 13 1.89 -11.41 -1.26
C ALA A 13 3.32 -10.90 -1.32
N ILE A 14 3.52 -9.86 -2.14
CA ILE A 14 4.70 -9.02 -2.08
C ILE A 14 4.33 -7.85 -1.16
N VAL A 15 5.11 -7.61 -0.11
CA VAL A 15 4.81 -6.60 0.90
C VAL A 15 5.83 -5.47 0.84
N LEU A 16 5.35 -4.27 0.59
CA LEU A 16 6.15 -3.05 0.61
C LEU A 16 5.72 -2.19 1.79
N SER A 17 6.66 -1.58 2.48
CA SER A 17 6.37 -0.77 3.66
C SER A 17 7.06 0.57 3.61
N SER A 18 6.41 1.57 4.20
CA SER A 18 7.06 2.81 4.58
C SER A 18 8.27 2.51 5.49
N ILE A 19 9.25 3.42 5.46
CA ILE A 19 10.43 3.32 6.32
C ILE A 19 10.09 3.50 7.81
N TRP A 20 8.93 4.05 8.15
CA TRP A 20 8.53 4.27 9.54
C TRP A 20 8.36 2.94 10.27
N CYS A 21 8.89 2.87 11.49
CA CYS A 21 8.91 1.61 12.27
C CYS A 21 7.53 0.99 12.45
N ARG A 22 6.51 1.81 12.73
CA ARG A 22 5.15 1.29 12.92
C ARG A 22 4.59 0.62 11.66
N CYS A 23 4.93 1.14 10.48
CA CYS A 23 4.52 0.53 9.23
C CYS A 23 5.26 -0.78 9.00
N GLN A 24 6.56 -0.81 9.26
CA GLN A 24 7.36 -2.02 9.12
C GLN A 24 6.85 -3.11 10.07
N ARG A 25 6.53 -2.75 11.30
CA ARG A 25 6.00 -3.69 12.28
C ARG A 25 4.66 -4.26 11.82
N THR A 26 3.75 -3.40 11.34
CA THR A 26 2.47 -3.84 10.80
C THR A 26 2.69 -4.79 9.62
N ALA A 27 3.59 -4.44 8.70
CA ALA A 27 3.88 -5.26 7.53
C ALA A 27 4.42 -6.64 7.93
N GLU A 28 5.30 -6.70 8.92
CA GLU A 28 5.86 -7.96 9.42
C GLU A 28 4.77 -8.83 10.06
N GLU A 29 3.85 -8.21 10.79
CA GLU A 29 2.75 -8.91 11.47
C GLU A 29 1.74 -9.51 10.48
N LEU A 30 1.73 -9.09 9.23
CA LEU A 30 0.92 -9.73 8.19
C LEU A 30 1.40 -11.14 7.88
N LYS A 31 2.66 -11.45 8.14
CA LYS A 31 3.27 -12.79 8.02
C LYS A 31 3.22 -13.35 6.59
N TYR A 32 3.53 -12.50 5.62
CA TYR A 32 3.68 -12.91 4.22
C TYR A 32 5.13 -13.07 3.79
N GLY A 33 6.08 -13.05 4.73
CA GLY A 33 7.50 -13.20 4.42
C GLY A 33 8.23 -11.87 4.39
N PRO A 34 9.30 -11.74 3.59
CA PRO A 34 10.14 -10.54 3.60
C PRO A 34 9.35 -9.27 3.31
N VAL A 35 9.70 -8.20 4.03
CA VAL A 35 9.12 -6.87 3.84
C VAL A 35 10.16 -5.99 3.17
N GLN A 36 9.81 -5.37 2.05
CA GLN A 36 10.68 -4.45 1.33
C GLN A 36 10.34 -3.02 1.71
N ILE A 37 11.35 -2.22 2.00
CA ILE A 37 11.17 -0.79 2.29
C ILE A 37 11.03 -0.03 0.98
N GLU A 38 9.98 0.79 0.89
CA GLU A 38 9.74 1.62 -0.28
C GLU A 38 9.68 3.10 0.13
N PRO A 39 10.67 3.92 -0.27
CA PRO A 39 10.70 5.33 0.12
C PRO A 39 9.46 6.13 -0.31
N ALA A 40 8.84 5.77 -1.41
CA ALA A 40 7.63 6.46 -1.89
C ALA A 40 6.44 6.30 -0.96
N LEU A 41 6.48 5.37 -0.01
CA LEU A 41 5.42 5.15 0.98
C LEU A 41 5.61 5.98 2.25
N ALA A 42 6.70 6.76 2.35
CA ALA A 42 6.94 7.59 3.52
C ALA A 42 5.89 8.69 3.67
N SER A 43 5.53 8.99 4.92
CA SER A 43 4.56 10.04 5.20
C SER A 43 5.07 11.41 4.77
N PHE A 44 4.21 12.20 4.16
CA PHE A 44 4.48 13.60 3.88
C PHE A 44 3.60 14.54 4.72
N PHE A 45 3.10 14.03 5.85
CA PHE A 45 2.22 14.81 6.74
C PHE A 45 2.86 16.14 7.13
N ASP A 46 4.16 16.14 7.45
CA ASP A 46 4.91 17.35 7.82
C ASP A 46 5.44 18.13 6.61
N GLU A 47 5.31 17.59 5.40
CA GLU A 47 5.83 18.18 4.17
C GLU A 47 4.82 18.01 3.03
N PRO A 48 3.67 18.73 3.11
CA PRO A 48 2.61 18.52 2.11
C PRO A 48 3.03 18.79 0.66
N LEU A 49 4.06 19.60 0.45
CA LEU A 49 4.55 19.89 -0.89
C LEU A 49 5.19 18.67 -1.58
N LYS A 50 5.53 17.63 -0.82
CA LYS A 50 6.06 16.39 -1.38
C LYS A 50 4.99 15.41 -1.83
N ALA A 51 3.73 15.68 -1.53
CA ALA A 51 2.63 14.75 -1.80
C ALA A 51 2.59 14.30 -3.26
N LYS A 52 2.61 15.24 -4.18
CA LYS A 52 2.50 14.93 -5.61
C LYS A 52 3.70 14.12 -6.12
N LYS A 53 4.90 14.51 -5.71
CA LYS A 53 6.12 13.82 -6.13
C LYS A 53 6.16 12.39 -5.59
N LEU A 54 5.86 12.20 -4.30
CA LEU A 54 5.85 10.87 -3.70
C LEU A 54 4.77 9.98 -4.31
N ASN A 55 3.61 10.55 -4.60
CA ASN A 55 2.55 9.79 -5.26
C ASN A 55 2.95 9.34 -6.67
N GLN A 56 3.64 10.18 -7.42
CA GLN A 56 4.16 9.82 -8.74
C GLN A 56 5.19 8.70 -8.63
N GLN A 57 6.08 8.77 -7.65
CA GLN A 57 7.06 7.72 -7.40
C GLN A 57 6.39 6.42 -6.99
N LEU A 58 5.34 6.48 -6.19
CA LEU A 58 4.56 5.31 -5.81
C LEU A 58 3.89 4.67 -7.01
N GLN A 59 3.27 5.46 -7.88
CA GLN A 59 2.67 4.95 -9.11
C GLN A 59 3.70 4.22 -9.96
N GLN A 60 4.89 4.79 -10.11
CA GLN A 60 5.98 4.16 -10.86
C GLN A 60 6.42 2.84 -10.21
N ARG A 61 6.52 2.81 -8.90
CA ARG A 61 6.90 1.58 -8.18
C ARG A 61 5.86 0.48 -8.36
N ILE A 62 4.58 0.83 -8.32
CA ILE A 62 3.49 -0.12 -8.55
C ILE A 62 3.56 -0.64 -9.98
N ALA A 63 3.71 0.25 -10.95
CA ALA A 63 3.81 -0.14 -12.36
C ALA A 63 4.97 -1.13 -12.60
N ASN A 64 6.08 -0.94 -11.91
CA ASN A 64 7.24 -1.83 -12.02
C ASN A 64 7.00 -3.18 -11.34
N ALA A 65 6.20 -3.21 -10.29
CA ALA A 65 5.94 -4.43 -9.52
C ALA A 65 4.89 -5.34 -10.17
N LEU A 66 3.90 -4.76 -10.85
CA LEU A 66 2.78 -5.52 -11.39
C LEU A 66 3.17 -6.67 -12.30
N PRO A 67 4.09 -6.50 -13.29
CA PRO A 67 4.46 -7.61 -14.16
C PRO A 67 5.14 -8.77 -13.43
N ASN A 68 5.75 -8.49 -12.30
CA ASN A 68 6.56 -9.46 -11.55
C ASN A 68 5.81 -10.13 -10.40
N LYS A 69 4.62 -9.66 -10.06
CA LYS A 69 3.89 -10.21 -8.91
C LYS A 69 3.19 -11.54 -9.21
N LYS A 70 2.98 -11.86 -10.47
CA LYS A 70 2.26 -13.08 -10.89
C LYS A 70 0.90 -13.15 -10.22
N ASN A 71 0.61 -14.25 -9.49
CA ASN A 71 -0.65 -14.45 -8.78
C ASN A 71 -0.63 -13.92 -7.35
N GLN A 72 0.47 -13.31 -6.92
CA GLN A 72 0.57 -12.74 -5.60
C GLN A 72 -0.16 -11.41 -5.50
N ALA A 73 -0.66 -11.08 -4.31
CA ALA A 73 -1.13 -9.74 -4.03
C ALA A 73 0.06 -8.79 -3.85
N LEU A 74 -0.16 -7.52 -4.13
CA LEU A 74 0.80 -6.48 -3.79
C LEU A 74 0.21 -5.69 -2.62
N ILE A 75 0.85 -5.78 -1.46
CA ILE A 75 0.40 -5.12 -0.24
C ILE A 75 1.33 -3.96 0.07
N LEU A 76 0.75 -2.79 0.25
CA LEU A 76 1.48 -1.57 0.57
C LEU A 76 1.05 -1.09 1.95
N VAL A 77 2.00 -0.98 2.88
CA VAL A 77 1.73 -0.47 4.22
C VAL A 77 2.28 0.93 4.33
N THR A 78 1.39 1.90 4.50
CA THR A 78 1.75 3.30 4.45
C THR A 78 0.87 4.12 5.40
N HIS A 79 0.75 5.41 5.16
CA HIS A 79 0.07 6.36 6.04
C HIS A 79 -1.19 6.89 5.39
N HIS A 80 -2.12 7.42 6.21
CA HIS A 80 -3.41 7.92 5.70
C HIS A 80 -3.23 9.03 4.66
N VAL A 81 -2.23 9.91 4.82
CA VAL A 81 -1.99 10.99 3.87
C VAL A 81 -1.58 10.47 2.49
N ASN A 82 -0.77 9.39 2.47
CA ASN A 82 -0.35 8.75 1.24
C ASN A 82 -1.53 8.08 0.53
N ILE A 83 -2.38 7.40 1.28
CA ILE A 83 -3.56 6.74 0.73
C ILE A 83 -4.53 7.78 0.18
N ARG A 84 -4.76 8.86 0.92
CA ARG A 84 -5.63 9.96 0.45
C ARG A 84 -5.13 10.55 -0.87
N GLU A 85 -3.82 10.76 -1.01
CA GLU A 85 -3.26 11.28 -2.25
C GLU A 85 -3.45 10.30 -3.41
N PHE A 86 -3.32 8.99 -3.13
CA PHE A 86 -3.39 7.96 -4.17
C PHE A 86 -4.82 7.70 -4.64
N VAL A 87 -5.78 7.60 -3.72
CA VAL A 87 -7.16 7.24 -4.04
C VAL A 87 -8.17 8.38 -3.90
N GLY A 88 -7.77 9.49 -3.27
CA GLY A 88 -8.65 10.64 -3.11
C GLY A 88 -9.66 10.52 -1.97
N LYS A 89 -9.45 9.60 -1.01
CA LYS A 89 -10.39 9.37 0.08
C LYS A 89 -9.67 9.27 1.42
N ASP A 90 -10.23 9.91 2.44
CA ASP A 90 -9.77 9.77 3.82
C ASP A 90 -10.23 8.43 4.40
N ILE A 91 -9.33 7.78 5.15
CA ILE A 91 -9.62 6.50 5.81
C ILE A 91 -9.19 6.56 7.27
N GLY A 92 -9.75 5.64 8.07
CA GLY A 92 -9.36 5.49 9.46
C GLY A 92 -8.12 4.62 9.63
N SER A 93 -7.55 4.65 10.84
CA SER A 93 -6.41 3.82 11.20
C SER A 93 -6.77 2.34 11.09
N GLY A 94 -5.93 1.57 10.43
CA GLY A 94 -6.16 0.14 10.24
C GLY A 94 -7.12 -0.21 9.12
N ASP A 95 -7.75 0.77 8.49
CA ASP A 95 -8.60 0.54 7.33
C ASP A 95 -7.75 0.14 6.12
N MET A 96 -8.38 -0.55 5.18
CA MET A 96 -7.71 -1.06 3.99
C MET A 96 -8.40 -0.54 2.72
N ILE A 97 -7.60 -0.36 1.69
CA ILE A 97 -8.10 -0.01 0.35
C ILE A 97 -7.64 -1.10 -0.62
N LEU A 98 -8.59 -1.66 -1.35
CA LEU A 98 -8.29 -2.54 -2.49
C LEU A 98 -8.41 -1.69 -3.75
N ALA A 99 -7.29 -1.41 -4.39
CA ALA A 99 -7.24 -0.56 -5.56
C ALA A 99 -7.02 -1.37 -6.83
N GLN A 100 -7.73 -1.00 -7.89
CA GLN A 100 -7.41 -1.43 -9.25
C GLN A 100 -6.61 -0.33 -9.92
N VAL A 101 -5.52 -0.70 -10.57
CA VAL A 101 -4.61 0.25 -11.19
C VAL A 101 -4.39 -0.10 -12.66
N ASN A 102 -4.01 0.90 -13.46
CA ASN A 102 -3.64 0.68 -14.85
C ASN A 102 -2.15 0.29 -14.95
N ALA A 103 -1.67 0.11 -16.18
CA ALA A 103 -0.28 -0.28 -16.43
C ALA A 103 0.73 0.78 -15.97
N LYS A 104 0.29 2.01 -15.75
CA LYS A 104 1.14 3.11 -15.25
C LYS A 104 1.11 3.23 -13.73
N GLY A 105 0.39 2.33 -13.05
CA GLY A 105 0.27 2.37 -11.59
C GLY A 105 -0.72 3.39 -11.08
N GLN A 106 -1.52 3.98 -11.96
CA GLN A 106 -2.54 4.97 -11.57
C GLN A 106 -3.82 4.27 -11.16
N MET A 107 -4.46 4.76 -10.10
CA MET A 107 -5.69 4.20 -9.58
C MET A 107 -6.85 4.39 -10.57
N ILE A 108 -7.55 3.29 -10.88
CA ILE A 108 -8.75 3.30 -11.72
C ILE A 108 -9.99 3.30 -10.84
N SER A 109 -10.04 2.40 -9.87
CA SER A 109 -11.15 2.25 -8.93
C SER A 109 -10.65 1.65 -7.63
N PHE A 110 -11.44 1.76 -6.57
CA PHE A 110 -11.06 1.18 -5.28
C PHE A 110 -12.28 0.76 -4.48
N ARG A 111 -12.03 -0.12 -3.49
CA ARG A 111 -12.98 -0.47 -2.43
C ARG A 111 -12.36 -0.17 -1.08
N HIS A 112 -13.16 0.34 -0.17
CA HIS A 112 -12.76 0.63 1.19
C HIS A 112 -13.26 -0.47 2.12
N TYR A 113 -12.35 -1.04 2.90
CA TYR A 113 -12.66 -2.05 3.91
C TYR A 113 -12.27 -1.49 5.28
N PRO A 114 -13.25 -1.36 6.21
CA PRO A 114 -12.92 -0.93 7.57
C PRO A 114 -11.97 -1.92 8.24
N SER A 115 -11.27 -1.46 9.27
CA SER A 115 -10.40 -2.33 10.06
C SER A 115 -11.21 -3.52 10.61
N PRO A 116 -10.72 -4.75 10.42
CA PRO A 116 -11.41 -5.94 10.94
C PRO A 116 -11.41 -6.02 12.46
#